data_458bf8ddb20377164a183ae3acabd23f
#
_entry.id   458bf8ddb20377164a183ae3acabd23f
#
_cell.length_a   1.000
_cell.length_b   1.000
_cell.length_c   1.000
_cell.angle_alpha   90.00
_cell.angle_beta   90.00
_cell.angle_gamma   90.00
#
_symmetry.space_group_name_H-M   'P 1'
#
loop_
_entity.id
_entity.type
_entity.pdbx_description
1 polymer ?
#
loop_
_entity_poly.entity_id
_entity_poly.type
_entity_poly.pdbx_seq_one_letter_code
_entity_poly.pdbx_strand_id
1 'polypeptide(L)'
;VGRAGTPVRQEDRYNFSFSGVKTSLLQHVRKRFGPDGAATEAQVPELLDVIASFQNSIVSVLVRKTIAAATEFGAATVVLCGGVACNSHLRRKLQEATDDTGVRLIIAPPKYCVDNAAMIAGLGCYQFDVGLTSPLDIDAHPRARPFVELPFGPDR
;
A
#
# COMPACT_ATOMS: atom_id res chain seq x y z
N VAL A 1 10.77 -5.22 7.50
CA VAL A 1 12.06 -4.65 7.90
C VAL A 1 12.51 -5.47 9.11
N GLY A 2 13.30 -6.55 8.87
CA GLY A 2 13.94 -7.30 9.92
C GLY A 2 14.87 -6.39 10.75
N ARG A 3 15.10 -6.74 12.01
CA ARG A 3 16.17 -6.12 12.81
C ARG A 3 17.48 -6.24 12.01
N ALA A 4 18.32 -5.20 12.04
CA ALA A 4 19.61 -5.23 11.36
C ALA A 4 20.33 -6.54 11.67
N GLY A 5 20.62 -7.37 10.65
CA GLY A 5 21.31 -8.64 10.79
C GLY A 5 20.45 -9.92 10.72
N THR A 6 19.11 -9.84 10.69
CA THR A 6 18.29 -11.04 10.47
C THR A 6 18.04 -11.23 8.97
N PRO A 7 18.41 -12.37 8.35
CA PRO A 7 18.11 -12.65 6.96
C PRO A 7 16.60 -12.61 6.73
N VAL A 8 16.14 -11.83 5.76
CA VAL A 8 14.73 -11.86 5.34
C VAL A 8 14.49 -13.23 4.70
N ARG A 9 13.50 -13.98 5.19
CA ARG A 9 13.09 -15.23 4.56
C ARG A 9 12.70 -14.96 3.12
N GLN A 10 13.01 -15.87 2.21
CA GLN A 10 12.72 -15.69 0.79
C GLN A 10 11.22 -15.49 0.54
N GLU A 11 10.37 -16.18 1.30
CA GLU A 11 8.90 -16.07 1.30
C GLU A 11 8.41 -14.67 1.73
N ASP A 12 9.16 -13.94 2.58
CA ASP A 12 8.82 -12.60 3.07
C ASP A 12 9.43 -11.46 2.25
N ARG A 13 10.12 -11.77 1.17
CA ARG A 13 10.90 -10.81 0.38
C ARG A 13 10.09 -9.61 -0.09
N TYR A 14 8.84 -9.83 -0.46
CA TYR A 14 7.94 -8.78 -0.95
C TYR A 14 6.94 -8.30 0.10
N ASN A 15 6.95 -8.88 1.31
CA ASN A 15 6.08 -8.45 2.39
C ASN A 15 6.49 -7.08 2.93
N PHE A 16 5.51 -6.28 3.31
CA PHE A 16 5.71 -4.95 3.91
C PHE A 16 5.49 -4.99 5.41
N SER A 17 6.35 -4.28 6.16
CA SER A 17 6.15 -4.03 7.58
C SER A 17 6.38 -2.55 7.86
N PHE A 18 5.33 -1.85 8.28
CA PHE A 18 5.37 -0.42 8.59
C PHE A 18 5.37 -0.13 10.09
N SER A 19 5.13 -1.13 10.94
CA SER A 19 5.07 -0.96 12.40
C SER A 19 6.40 -0.46 12.97
N GLY A 20 7.53 -1.02 12.55
CA GLY A 20 8.86 -0.59 12.98
C GLY A 20 9.21 0.83 12.54
N VAL A 21 8.83 1.20 11.32
CA VAL A 21 9.07 2.57 10.78
C VAL A 21 8.26 3.59 11.56
N LYS A 22 6.98 3.29 11.86
CA LYS A 22 6.11 4.15 12.66
C LYS A 22 6.64 4.35 14.08
N THR A 23 7.10 3.28 14.74
CA THR A 23 7.67 3.34 16.09
C THR A 23 8.96 4.15 16.10
N SER A 24 9.83 3.96 15.11
CA SER A 24 11.08 4.72 14.96
C SER A 24 10.82 6.22 14.79
N LEU A 25 9.84 6.60 13.94
CA LEU A 25 9.44 8.00 13.80
C LEU A 25 8.95 8.58 15.13
N LEU A 26 8.06 7.87 15.82
CA LEU A 26 7.53 8.32 17.11
C LEU A 26 8.64 8.55 18.15
N GLN A 27 9.59 7.62 18.23
CA GLN A 27 10.75 7.76 19.14
C GLN A 27 11.64 8.94 18.75
N HIS A 28 11.90 9.14 17.45
CA HIS A 28 12.68 10.26 16.95
C HIS A 28 12.01 11.60 17.27
N VAL A 29 10.72 11.73 16.99
CA VAL A 29 9.94 12.96 17.25
C VAL A 29 9.94 13.28 18.75
N ARG A 30 9.68 12.29 19.61
CA ARG A 30 9.69 12.49 21.06
C ARG A 30 11.07 12.89 21.60
N LYS A 31 12.11 12.29 21.08
CA LYS A 31 13.49 12.63 21.48
C LYS A 31 13.88 14.04 21.07
N ARG A 32 13.44 14.49 19.90
CA ARG A 32 13.86 15.77 19.31
C ARG A 32 12.97 16.93 19.69
N PHE A 33 11.66 16.70 19.80
CA PHE A 33 10.64 17.76 20.00
C PHE A 33 9.92 17.64 21.35
N GLY A 34 10.33 16.72 22.21
CA GLY A 34 9.73 16.48 23.53
C GLY A 34 8.65 15.39 23.55
N PRO A 35 8.18 15.00 24.76
CA PRO A 35 7.29 13.86 24.95
C PRO A 35 5.99 13.94 24.14
N ASP A 36 5.45 15.14 23.99
CA ASP A 36 4.21 15.42 23.26
C ASP A 36 4.43 15.60 21.76
N GLY A 37 5.70 15.63 21.30
CA GLY A 37 6.06 15.84 19.91
C GLY A 37 5.73 17.24 19.37
N ALA A 38 5.51 18.20 20.28
CA ALA A 38 5.17 19.58 19.93
C ALA A 38 6.42 20.38 19.57
N ALA A 39 6.59 20.65 18.26
CA ALA A 39 7.67 21.51 17.80
C ALA A 39 7.37 22.98 18.09
N THR A 40 8.38 23.72 18.56
CA THR A 40 8.31 25.18 18.65
C THR A 40 8.35 25.78 17.24
N GLU A 41 7.96 27.05 17.09
CA GLU A 41 7.96 27.72 15.78
C GLU A 41 9.32 27.66 15.08
N ALA A 42 10.41 27.83 15.82
CA ALA A 42 11.77 27.72 15.30
C ALA A 42 12.15 26.28 14.83
N GLN A 43 11.47 25.26 15.33
CA GLN A 43 11.71 23.85 15.00
C GLN A 43 10.82 23.33 13.86
N VAL A 44 9.85 24.12 13.38
CA VAL A 44 8.93 23.71 12.31
C VAL A 44 9.68 23.27 11.05
N PRO A 45 10.70 23.98 10.55
CA PRO A 45 11.44 23.53 9.37
C PRO A 45 12.05 22.13 9.54
N GLU A 46 12.66 21.85 10.69
CA GLU A 46 13.25 20.54 11.00
C GLU A 46 12.16 19.45 11.08
N LEU A 47 11.01 19.74 11.67
CA LEU A 47 9.89 18.80 11.71
C LEU A 47 9.40 18.46 10.30
N LEU A 48 9.31 19.44 9.41
CA LEU A 48 8.93 19.22 8.01
C LEU A 48 9.95 18.33 7.28
N ASP A 49 11.24 18.50 7.53
CA ASP A 49 12.29 17.63 6.99
C ASP A 49 12.18 16.19 7.49
N VAL A 50 11.86 16.02 8.78
CA VAL A 50 11.60 14.69 9.36
C VAL A 50 10.40 14.03 8.71
N ILE A 51 9.30 14.76 8.48
CA ILE A 51 8.09 14.25 7.82
C ILE A 51 8.39 13.88 6.35
N ALA A 52 9.12 14.72 5.64
CA ALA A 52 9.52 14.47 4.26
C ALA A 52 10.41 13.23 4.14
N SER A 53 11.39 13.09 5.04
CA SER A 53 12.27 11.91 5.10
C SER A 53 11.50 10.64 5.42
N PHE A 54 10.56 10.69 6.35
CA PHE A 54 9.68 9.57 6.68
C PHE A 54 8.83 9.15 5.48
N GLN A 55 8.16 10.09 4.81
CA GLN A 55 7.40 9.83 3.61
C GLN A 55 8.26 9.18 2.52
N ASN A 56 9.45 9.75 2.27
CA ASN A 56 10.36 9.22 1.27
C ASN A 56 10.85 7.80 1.60
N SER A 57 11.09 7.50 2.86
CA SER A 57 11.50 6.16 3.30
C SER A 57 10.42 5.11 3.00
N ILE A 58 9.15 5.41 3.28
CA ILE A 58 8.02 4.52 2.99
C ILE A 58 7.85 4.34 1.49
N VAL A 59 7.79 5.45 0.74
CA VAL A 59 7.59 5.43 -0.71
C VAL A 59 8.70 4.66 -1.41
N SER A 60 9.96 4.86 -1.02
CA SER A 60 11.10 4.16 -1.60
C SER A 60 11.02 2.63 -1.40
N VAL A 61 10.56 2.17 -0.24
CA VAL A 61 10.36 0.74 0.02
C VAL A 61 9.22 0.18 -0.82
N LEU A 62 8.09 0.90 -0.91
CA LEU A 62 6.95 0.51 -1.74
C LEU A 62 7.37 0.37 -3.20
N VAL A 63 7.96 1.41 -3.79
CA VAL A 63 8.39 1.41 -5.20
C VAL A 63 9.39 0.29 -5.47
N ARG A 64 10.46 0.21 -4.69
CA ARG A 64 11.52 -0.79 -4.88
C ARG A 64 10.98 -2.22 -4.85
N LYS A 65 10.13 -2.56 -3.87
CA LYS A 65 9.59 -3.92 -3.76
C LYS A 65 8.57 -4.22 -4.87
N THR A 66 7.76 -3.24 -5.26
CA THR A 66 6.80 -3.40 -6.36
C THR A 66 7.53 -3.66 -7.67
N ILE A 67 8.54 -2.87 -8.00
CA ILE A 67 9.31 -3.05 -9.22
C ILE A 67 10.08 -4.37 -9.20
N ALA A 68 10.73 -4.70 -8.08
CA ALA A 68 11.43 -5.98 -7.95
C ALA A 68 10.50 -7.18 -8.15
N ALA A 69 9.29 -7.14 -7.58
CA ALA A 69 8.29 -8.19 -7.80
C ALA A 69 7.81 -8.21 -9.25
N ALA A 70 7.49 -7.06 -9.84
CA ALA A 70 7.05 -6.97 -11.23
C ALA A 70 8.09 -7.58 -12.18
N THR A 71 9.37 -7.28 -11.96
CA THR A 71 10.48 -7.82 -12.77
C THR A 71 10.64 -9.33 -12.58
N GLU A 72 10.65 -9.81 -11.33
CA GLU A 72 10.86 -11.24 -11.03
C GLU A 72 9.73 -12.12 -11.56
N PHE A 73 8.48 -11.65 -11.47
CA PHE A 73 7.31 -12.39 -11.96
C PHE A 73 6.94 -12.08 -13.42
N GLY A 74 7.70 -11.28 -14.13
CA GLY A 74 7.44 -10.91 -15.52
C GLY A 74 6.11 -10.18 -15.71
N ALA A 75 5.68 -9.38 -14.72
CA ALA A 75 4.41 -8.68 -14.77
C ALA A 75 4.43 -7.59 -15.85
N ALA A 76 3.51 -7.65 -16.80
CA ALA A 76 3.39 -6.64 -17.85
C ALA A 76 2.77 -5.32 -17.34
N THR A 77 2.05 -5.36 -16.21
CA THR A 77 1.30 -4.22 -15.68
C THR A 77 1.35 -4.18 -14.16
N VAL A 78 1.58 -3.01 -13.61
CA VAL A 78 1.41 -2.68 -12.19
C VAL A 78 0.17 -1.80 -12.03
N VAL A 79 -0.69 -2.12 -11.06
CA VAL A 79 -1.88 -1.32 -10.73
C VAL A 79 -1.69 -0.69 -9.37
N LEU A 80 -1.81 0.64 -9.30
CA LEU A 80 -1.76 1.42 -8.05
C LEU A 80 -3.18 1.89 -7.67
N CYS A 81 -3.71 1.37 -6.56
CA CYS A 81 -5.03 1.70 -6.04
C CYS A 81 -5.04 1.72 -4.51
N GLY A 82 -6.20 2.06 -3.90
CA GLY A 82 -6.37 2.19 -2.45
C GLY A 82 -5.97 3.56 -1.91
N GLY A 83 -6.28 3.86 -0.65
CA GLY A 83 -6.13 5.21 -0.06
C GLY A 83 -4.71 5.78 -0.15
N VAL A 84 -3.68 4.96 0.06
CA VAL A 84 -2.28 5.40 -0.05
C VAL A 84 -1.89 5.78 -1.49
N ALA A 85 -2.60 5.26 -2.49
CA ALA A 85 -2.41 5.64 -3.89
C ALA A 85 -2.78 7.11 -4.20
N CYS A 86 -3.44 7.81 -3.28
CA CYS A 86 -3.65 9.26 -3.39
C CYS A 86 -2.39 10.09 -3.11
N ASN A 87 -1.33 9.48 -2.56
CA ASN A 87 -0.08 10.16 -2.29
C ASN A 87 0.65 10.53 -3.60
N SER A 88 0.81 11.83 -3.87
CA SER A 88 1.40 12.34 -5.11
C SER A 88 2.88 11.95 -5.28
N HIS A 89 3.62 11.87 -4.16
CA HIS A 89 5.02 11.46 -4.18
C HIS A 89 5.16 9.98 -4.59
N LEU A 90 4.28 9.09 -4.06
CA LEU A 90 4.24 7.68 -4.46
C LEU A 90 3.90 7.54 -5.96
N ARG A 91 2.88 8.26 -6.44
CA ARG A 91 2.47 8.23 -7.86
C ARG A 91 3.63 8.60 -8.77
N ARG A 92 4.29 9.71 -8.48
CA ARG A 92 5.44 10.19 -9.27
C ARG A 92 6.59 9.19 -9.23
N LYS A 93 6.99 8.72 -8.04
CA LYS A 93 8.11 7.78 -7.90
C LYS A 93 7.84 6.41 -8.55
N LEU A 94 6.61 5.94 -8.50
CA LEU A 94 6.26 4.69 -9.17
C LEU A 94 6.21 4.87 -10.69
N GLN A 95 5.71 6.01 -11.19
CA GLN A 95 5.75 6.32 -12.62
C GLN A 95 7.18 6.37 -13.14
N GLU A 96 8.08 7.14 -12.48
CA GLU A 96 9.51 7.19 -12.83
C GLU A 96 10.09 5.77 -12.93
N ALA A 97 9.86 4.92 -11.92
CA ALA A 97 10.43 3.58 -11.89
C ALA A 97 9.81 2.61 -12.93
N THR A 98 8.54 2.77 -13.29
CA THR A 98 7.92 1.94 -14.34
C THR A 98 8.34 2.39 -15.74
N ASP A 99 8.57 3.68 -15.96
CA ASP A 99 9.08 4.20 -17.22
C ASP A 99 10.50 3.62 -17.51
N ASP A 100 11.35 3.52 -16.48
CA ASP A 100 12.69 2.95 -16.57
C ASP A 100 12.68 1.44 -16.89
N THR A 101 11.64 0.71 -16.49
CA THR A 101 11.55 -0.76 -16.65
C THR A 101 10.67 -1.21 -17.82
N GLY A 102 9.93 -0.30 -18.45
CA GLY A 102 8.97 -0.62 -19.50
C GLY A 102 7.71 -1.35 -19.02
N VAL A 103 7.50 -1.46 -17.71
CA VAL A 103 6.28 -2.02 -17.11
C VAL A 103 5.16 -0.99 -17.19
N ARG A 104 3.99 -1.40 -17.70
CA ARG A 104 2.83 -0.50 -17.76
C ARG A 104 2.32 -0.17 -16.35
N LEU A 105 2.12 1.12 -16.05
CA LEU A 105 1.49 1.56 -14.82
C LEU A 105 0.04 2.00 -15.06
N ILE A 106 -0.88 1.49 -14.26
CA ILE A 106 -2.28 1.94 -14.19
C ILE A 106 -2.50 2.53 -12.81
N ILE A 107 -2.89 3.80 -12.75
CA ILE A 107 -3.18 4.50 -11.49
C ILE A 107 -4.68 4.77 -11.41
N ALA A 108 -5.33 4.24 -10.36
CA ALA A 108 -6.74 4.51 -10.13
C ALA A 108 -6.99 6.02 -9.89
N PRO A 109 -8.05 6.59 -10.48
CA PRO A 109 -8.46 7.96 -10.16
C PRO A 109 -8.69 8.13 -8.65
N PRO A 110 -8.32 9.29 -8.05
CA PRO A 110 -8.42 9.49 -6.60
C PRO A 110 -9.80 9.18 -6.01
N LYS A 111 -10.88 9.50 -6.74
CA LYS A 111 -12.26 9.24 -6.32
C LYS A 111 -12.61 7.76 -6.12
N TYR A 112 -11.80 6.85 -6.69
CA TYR A 112 -11.95 5.41 -6.56
C TYR A 112 -10.88 4.78 -5.65
N CYS A 113 -9.99 5.58 -5.06
CA CYS A 113 -8.94 5.09 -4.16
C CYS A 113 -9.39 4.96 -2.71
N VAL A 114 -10.53 5.53 -2.34
CA VAL A 114 -11.17 5.43 -1.03
C VAL A 114 -12.47 4.64 -1.14
N ASP A 115 -13.07 4.27 -0.01
CA ASP A 115 -14.33 3.52 0.03
C ASP A 115 -15.41 4.24 -0.80
N ASN A 116 -16.01 3.51 -1.72
CA ASN A 116 -17.06 4.05 -2.58
C ASN A 116 -18.02 2.95 -3.06
N ALA A 117 -19.26 3.32 -3.34
CA ALA A 117 -20.29 2.38 -3.78
C ALA A 117 -19.99 1.74 -5.15
N ALA A 118 -19.23 2.42 -6.02
CA ALA A 118 -18.95 1.91 -7.36
C ALA A 118 -18.10 0.63 -7.33
N MET A 119 -17.15 0.49 -6.36
CA MET A 119 -16.37 -0.75 -6.23
C MET A 119 -17.26 -1.92 -5.82
N ILE A 120 -18.21 -1.70 -4.92
CA ILE A 120 -19.14 -2.75 -4.46
C ILE A 120 -20.14 -3.12 -5.57
N ALA A 121 -20.68 -2.12 -6.25
CA ALA A 121 -21.59 -2.35 -7.37
C ALA A 121 -20.90 -3.09 -8.54
N GLY A 122 -19.65 -2.72 -8.85
CA GLY A 122 -18.88 -3.38 -9.91
C GLY A 122 -18.58 -4.85 -9.58
N LEU A 123 -18.17 -5.14 -8.35
CA LEU A 123 -17.97 -6.51 -7.89
C LEU A 123 -19.28 -7.29 -7.88
N GLY A 124 -20.36 -6.68 -7.37
CA GLY A 124 -21.69 -7.29 -7.33
C GLY A 124 -22.24 -7.61 -8.72
N CYS A 125 -22.05 -6.71 -9.69
CA CYS A 125 -22.44 -6.95 -11.09
C CYS A 125 -21.70 -8.17 -11.66
N TYR A 126 -20.38 -8.22 -11.49
CA TYR A 126 -19.59 -9.35 -11.94
C TYR A 126 -20.01 -10.68 -11.28
N GLN A 127 -20.25 -10.68 -9.95
CA GLN A 127 -20.72 -11.86 -9.24
C GLN A 127 -22.08 -12.33 -9.73
N PHE A 128 -22.99 -11.39 -9.99
CA PHE A 128 -24.31 -11.67 -10.53
C PHE A 128 -24.23 -12.32 -11.92
N ASP A 129 -23.39 -11.78 -12.81
CA ASP A 129 -23.21 -12.29 -14.17
C ASP A 129 -22.69 -13.73 -14.20
N VAL A 130 -21.88 -14.14 -13.21
CA VAL A 130 -21.39 -15.52 -13.07
C VAL A 130 -22.24 -16.41 -12.16
N GLY A 131 -23.42 -15.93 -11.75
CA GLY A 131 -24.40 -16.68 -10.95
C GLY A 131 -24.05 -16.80 -9.46
N LEU A 132 -23.10 -16.01 -8.95
CA LEU A 132 -22.73 -15.98 -7.54
C LEU A 132 -23.67 -15.07 -6.77
N THR A 133 -24.75 -15.63 -6.26
CA THR A 133 -25.74 -14.93 -5.42
C THR A 133 -25.77 -15.54 -4.02
N SER A 134 -26.11 -14.72 -3.03
CA SER A 134 -26.31 -15.17 -1.65
C SER A 134 -27.81 -15.22 -1.32
N PRO A 135 -28.25 -16.06 -0.37
CA PRO A 135 -29.60 -16.04 0.12
C PRO A 135 -29.90 -14.74 0.87
N LEU A 136 -31.19 -14.42 1.06
CA LEU A 136 -31.63 -13.15 1.66
C LEU A 136 -31.38 -13.07 3.18
N ASP A 137 -31.02 -14.17 3.81
CA ASP A 137 -30.70 -14.27 5.23
C ASP A 137 -29.18 -14.11 5.51
N ILE A 138 -28.41 -13.64 4.53
CA ILE A 138 -26.98 -13.34 4.69
C ILE A 138 -26.77 -12.30 5.79
N ASP A 139 -25.82 -12.57 6.69
CA ASP A 139 -25.41 -11.65 7.73
C ASP A 139 -24.03 -11.02 7.44
N ALA A 140 -23.78 -9.84 8.03
CA ALA A 140 -22.50 -9.15 7.91
C ALA A 140 -21.48 -9.70 8.89
N HIS A 141 -20.32 -10.11 8.41
CA HIS A 141 -19.22 -10.57 9.23
C HIS A 141 -18.09 -9.54 9.27
N PRO A 142 -17.66 -9.08 10.48
CA PRO A 142 -16.63 -8.02 10.60
C PRO A 142 -15.21 -8.48 10.25
N ARG A 143 -15.02 -9.78 10.02
CA ARG A 143 -13.73 -10.38 9.66
C ARG A 143 -13.90 -11.33 8.50
N ALA A 144 -13.22 -11.06 7.40
CA ALA A 144 -13.07 -12.05 6.34
C ALA A 144 -12.32 -13.27 6.91
N ARG A 145 -12.82 -14.47 6.61
CA ARG A 145 -12.02 -15.69 6.87
C ARG A 145 -10.81 -15.64 5.94
N PRO A 146 -9.57 -15.82 6.45
CA PRO A 146 -8.44 -15.99 5.56
C PRO A 146 -8.71 -17.23 4.70
N PHE A 147 -8.46 -17.12 3.38
CA PHE A 147 -8.66 -18.20 2.40
C PHE A 147 -10.12 -18.50 2.02
N VAL A 148 -10.91 -17.49 1.75
CA VAL A 148 -12.02 -17.66 0.82
C VAL A 148 -11.38 -17.87 -0.56
N GLU A 149 -11.67 -19.01 -1.19
CA GLU A 149 -11.34 -19.20 -2.61
C GLU A 149 -11.98 -18.06 -3.38
N LEU A 150 -11.13 -17.17 -3.90
CA LEU A 150 -11.62 -16.08 -4.73
C LEU A 150 -12.10 -16.70 -6.04
N PRO A 151 -13.27 -16.27 -6.56
CA PRO A 151 -13.83 -16.82 -7.80
C PRO A 151 -12.99 -16.52 -9.05
N PHE A 152 -11.79 -15.97 -8.87
CA PHE A 152 -10.85 -15.56 -9.91
C PHE A 152 -9.60 -16.45 -9.94
N GLY A 153 -9.76 -17.76 -9.80
CA GLY A 153 -8.65 -18.71 -9.98
C GLY A 153 -8.15 -18.73 -11.44
N PRO A 154 -6.88 -19.14 -11.66
CA PRO A 154 -6.23 -19.12 -12.98
C PRO A 154 -6.89 -20.01 -14.04
N ASP A 155 -7.89 -20.79 -13.66
CA ASP A 155 -8.53 -21.80 -14.54
C ASP A 155 -9.94 -21.40 -15.04
N ARG A 156 -10.25 -20.09 -15.13
CA ARG A 156 -11.50 -19.63 -15.75
C ARG A 156 -11.29 -18.48 -16.72
#